data_bb73c5f50439b2b69d56db5ac980096d
#
_entry.id   bb73c5f50439b2b69d56db5ac980096d
#
_cell.length_a   1.000
_cell.length_b   1.000
_cell.length_c   1.000
_cell.angle_alpha   90.00
_cell.angle_beta   90.00
_cell.angle_gamma   90.00
#
_symmetry.space_group_name_H-M   'P 1'
#
loop_
_entity.id
_entity.type
_entity.pdbx_description
1 polymer ?
#
loop_
_entity_poly.entity_id
_entity_poly.type
_entity_poly.pdbx_seq_one_letter_code
_entity_poly.pdbx_strand_id
1 'polypeptide(L)' 'MDAIVKLPNGEYGAVEIKIASESNLQEGFKSLKAFENKVEKSGLKKPAFKMILTSHGMCYKNEDGIHVVPINCLKE' A
#
# COMPACT_ATOMS: atom_id res chain seq x y z
N MET A 1 2.10 1.04 9.50
CA MET A 1 2.58 1.42 8.14
C MET A 1 4.06 1.10 8.05
N ASP A 2 4.45 0.28 7.09
CA ASP A 2 5.84 -0.18 7.01
C ASP A 2 6.77 0.80 6.33
N ALA A 3 6.29 1.51 5.32
CA ALA A 3 7.14 2.44 4.59
C ALA A 3 6.34 3.57 3.97
N ILE A 4 6.97 4.73 3.90
CA ILE A 4 6.43 5.89 3.18
C ILE A 4 7.45 6.22 2.09
N VAL A 5 6.97 6.27 0.84
CA VAL A 5 7.81 6.60 -0.31
C VAL A 5 7.53 8.03 -0.71
N LYS A 6 8.51 8.89 -0.56
CA LYS A 6 8.36 10.31 -0.94
C LYS A 6 8.59 10.46 -2.44
N LEU A 7 7.75 11.27 -3.07
CA LEU A 7 7.84 11.54 -4.50
C LEU A 7 8.40 12.94 -4.74
N PRO A 8 9.03 13.17 -5.91
CA PRO A 8 9.68 14.49 -6.18
C PRO A 8 8.74 15.68 -6.13
N ASN A 9 7.45 15.47 -6.41
CA ASN A 9 6.45 16.55 -6.44
C ASN A 9 5.86 16.89 -5.08
N GLY A 10 6.41 16.34 -4.00
CA GLY A 10 5.90 16.58 -2.65
C GLY A 10 4.81 15.62 -2.22
N GLU A 11 4.41 14.72 -3.11
CA GLU A 11 3.45 13.67 -2.77
C GLU A 11 4.16 12.48 -2.15
N TYR A 12 3.40 11.47 -1.74
CA TYR A 12 3.99 10.28 -1.14
C TYR A 12 3.12 9.06 -1.41
N GLY A 13 3.73 7.88 -1.29
CA GLY A 13 3.03 6.62 -1.37
C GLY A 13 3.11 5.88 -0.05
N ALA A 14 2.07 5.15 0.29
CA ALA A 14 1.99 4.35 1.51
C ALA A 14 2.17 2.88 1.15
N VAL A 15 3.12 2.20 1.79
CA VAL A 15 3.49 0.82 1.47
C VAL A 15 3.45 -0.05 2.72
N GLU A 16 2.77 -1.20 2.61
CA GLU A 16 2.80 -2.26 3.61
C GLU A 16 3.57 -3.43 3.02
N ILE A 17 4.38 -4.10 3.84
CA ILE A 17 5.15 -5.27 3.41
C ILE A 17 4.55 -6.49 4.11
N LYS A 18 4.09 -7.47 3.33
CA LYS A 18 3.41 -8.65 3.87
C LYS A 18 3.89 -9.92 3.18
N ILE A 19 4.01 -11.01 3.94
CA ILE A 19 4.20 -12.33 3.36
C ILE A 19 2.87 -12.73 2.72
N ALA A 20 2.94 -13.25 1.50
CA ALA A 20 1.75 -13.54 0.71
C ALA A 20 0.88 -14.63 1.35
N SER A 21 -0.26 -14.23 1.87
CA SER A 21 -1.33 -15.10 2.36
C SER A 21 -2.59 -14.27 2.38
N GLU A 22 -3.74 -14.94 2.30
CA GLU A 22 -5.00 -14.20 2.26
C GLU A 22 -5.21 -13.37 3.53
N SER A 23 -4.92 -13.94 4.70
CA SER A 23 -5.10 -13.22 5.96
C SER A 23 -4.16 -12.03 6.07
N ASN A 24 -2.91 -12.17 5.62
CA ASN A 24 -1.97 -11.07 5.63
C ASN A 24 -2.36 -9.95 4.68
N LEU A 25 -2.90 -10.31 3.51
CA LEU A 25 -3.38 -9.32 2.55
C LEU A 25 -4.58 -8.55 3.12
N GLN A 26 -5.51 -9.24 3.76
CA GLN A 26 -6.67 -8.58 4.38
C GLN A 26 -6.22 -7.62 5.48
N GLU A 27 -5.24 -8.01 6.28
CA GLU A 27 -4.66 -7.13 7.29
C GLU A 27 -4.03 -5.90 6.67
N GLY A 28 -3.29 -6.09 5.58
CA GLY A 28 -2.67 -4.98 4.85
C GLY A 28 -3.69 -4.01 4.30
N PHE A 29 -4.77 -4.52 3.72
CA PHE A 29 -5.84 -3.67 3.21
C PHE A 29 -6.47 -2.84 4.34
N LYS A 30 -6.76 -3.47 5.47
CA LYS A 30 -7.32 -2.76 6.62
C LYS A 30 -6.38 -1.69 7.14
N SER A 31 -5.11 -2.02 7.23
CA SER A 31 -4.09 -1.09 7.71
C SER A 31 -3.99 0.14 6.83
N LEU A 32 -3.97 -0.05 5.51
CA LEU A 32 -3.88 1.06 4.56
C LEU A 32 -5.14 1.91 4.56
N LYS A 33 -6.31 1.28 4.67
CA LYS A 33 -7.57 2.02 4.77
C LYS A 33 -7.63 2.85 6.05
N ALA A 34 -7.21 2.27 7.17
CA ALA A 34 -7.17 2.97 8.45
C ALA A 34 -6.22 4.16 8.40
N PHE A 35 -5.07 3.98 7.76
CA PHE A 35 -4.10 5.05 7.59
C PHE A 35 -4.70 6.20 6.77
N GLU A 36 -5.33 5.87 5.66
CA GLU A 36 -5.94 6.87 4.78
C GLU A 36 -7.04 7.64 5.50
N ASN A 37 -7.89 6.93 6.26
CA ASN A 37 -8.94 7.58 7.04
C ASN A 37 -8.38 8.53 8.10
N LYS A 38 -7.31 8.10 8.75
CA LYS A 38 -6.66 8.91 9.78
C LYS A 38 -6.07 10.18 9.19
N VAL A 39 -5.40 10.06 8.05
CA VAL A 39 -4.83 11.20 7.34
C VAL A 39 -5.93 12.17 6.92
N GLU A 40 -7.03 11.64 6.39
CA GLU A 40 -8.15 12.46 5.95
C GLU A 40 -8.77 13.24 7.09
N LYS A 41 -8.96 12.59 8.25
CA LYS A 41 -9.53 13.24 9.43
C LYS A 41 -8.62 14.33 10.00
N SER A 42 -7.32 14.17 9.87
CA SER A 42 -6.36 15.14 10.38
C SER A 42 -6.13 16.31 9.42
N GLY A 43 -6.75 16.28 8.25
CA GLY A 43 -6.59 17.34 7.26
C GLY A 43 -5.30 17.28 6.47
N LEU A 44 -4.54 16.20 6.64
CA LEU A 44 -3.29 16.03 5.90
C LEU A 44 -3.55 15.46 4.51
N LYS A 45 -2.55 15.56 3.64
CA LYS A 45 -2.66 15.10 2.27
C LYS A 45 -2.74 13.58 2.21
N LYS A 46 -3.64 13.05 1.39
CA LYS A 46 -3.77 11.62 1.17
C LYS A 46 -2.58 11.09 0.36
N PRO A 47 -2.23 9.81 0.53
CA PRO A 47 -1.17 9.23 -0.29
C PRO A 47 -1.55 9.20 -1.77
N ALA A 48 -0.54 9.42 -2.62
CA ALA A 48 -0.74 9.36 -4.07
C ALA A 48 -1.03 7.94 -4.53
N PHE A 49 -0.47 6.95 -3.82
CA PHE A 49 -0.78 5.54 -4.07
C PHE A 49 -0.68 4.76 -2.78
N LYS A 50 -1.35 3.60 -2.77
CA LYS A 50 -1.29 2.64 -1.66
C LYS A 50 -0.87 1.31 -2.25
N MET A 51 0.09 0.64 -1.61
CA MET A 51 0.65 -0.60 -2.13
C MET A 51 0.90 -1.60 -1.01
N ILE A 52 0.64 -2.87 -1.30
CA ILE A 52 1.12 -3.98 -0.47
C ILE A 52 2.20 -4.69 -1.27
N LEU A 53 3.40 -4.73 -0.73
CA LEU A 53 4.52 -5.44 -1.34
C LEU A 53 4.54 -6.84 -0.73
N THR A 54 4.38 -7.86 -1.58
CA THR A 54 4.28 -9.23 -1.11
C THR A 54 5.48 -10.06 -1.52
N SER A 55 5.64 -11.22 -0.88
CA SER A 55 6.74 -12.13 -1.17
C SER A 55 6.58 -12.82 -2.53
N HIS A 56 5.35 -13.12 -2.94
CA HIS A 56 5.05 -13.74 -4.23
C HIS A 56 3.55 -13.59 -4.52
N GLY A 57 3.13 -14.06 -5.66
CA GLY A 57 1.74 -14.02 -6.05
C GLY A 57 1.51 -13.19 -7.31
N MET A 58 0.28 -12.77 -7.51
CA MET A 58 -0.10 -12.01 -8.69
C MET A 58 -0.10 -10.50 -8.41
N CYS A 59 0.21 -9.73 -9.43
CA CYS A 59 0.14 -8.28 -9.37
C CYS A 59 -1.27 -7.84 -9.73
N TYR A 60 -1.94 -7.12 -8.84
CA TYR A 60 -3.31 -6.65 -9.12
C TYR A 60 -3.64 -5.44 -8.27
N LYS A 61 -4.76 -4.81 -8.58
CA LYS A 61 -5.29 -3.69 -7.79
C LYS A 61 -6.66 -4.11 -7.25
N ASN A 62 -6.88 -3.90 -5.96
CA ASN A 62 -8.16 -4.28 -5.36
C ASN A 62 -9.22 -3.18 -5.58
N GLU A 63 -10.43 -3.42 -5.07
CA GLU A 63 -11.56 -2.51 -5.25
C GLU A 63 -11.36 -1.16 -4.56
N ASP A 64 -10.50 -1.09 -3.56
CA ASP A 64 -10.19 0.16 -2.85
C ASP A 64 -9.03 0.92 -3.50
N GLY A 65 -8.53 0.46 -4.63
CA GLY A 65 -7.43 1.10 -5.33
C GLY A 65 -6.06 0.80 -4.75
N ILE A 66 -5.96 -0.22 -3.91
CA ILE A 66 -4.69 -0.63 -3.33
C ILE A 66 -3.99 -1.60 -4.27
N HIS A 67 -2.76 -1.29 -4.65
CA HIS A 67 -1.96 -2.16 -5.51
C HIS A 67 -1.31 -3.27 -4.70
N VAL A 68 -1.43 -4.51 -5.16
CA VAL A 68 -0.75 -5.65 -4.58
C VAL A 68 0.35 -6.05 -5.56
N VAL A 69 1.61 -5.94 -5.13
CA VAL A 69 2.75 -6.12 -6.03
C VAL A 69 3.73 -7.11 -5.42
N PRO A 70 3.90 -8.29 -6.04
CA PRO A 70 4.94 -9.21 -5.59
C PRO A 70 6.31 -8.60 -5.82
N ILE A 71 7.24 -8.88 -4.90
CA ILE A 71 8.56 -8.25 -4.96
C ILE A 71 9.30 -8.57 -6.26
N ASN A 72 9.08 -9.76 -6.82
CA ASN A 72 9.74 -10.12 -8.07
C ASN A 72 9.17 -9.39 -9.30
N CYS A 73 8.01 -8.73 -9.17
CA CYS A 73 7.47 -7.90 -10.24
C CYS A 73 8.15 -6.53 -10.31
N LEU A 74 8.97 -6.20 -9.33
CA LEU A 74 9.74 -4.96 -9.34
C LEU A 74 11.03 -5.07 -10.12
N LYS A 75 11.36 -6.26 -10.61
CA LYS A 75 12.55 -6.49 -11.43
C LYS A 75 12.41 -5.81 -12.79
N GLU A 76 13.50 -5.29 -13.26
CA GLU A 76 13.57 -4.77 -14.61
C GLU A 76 13.81 -5.86 -15.63
#